data_4afd028c38f2bdc7669b813cf77e19ab
#
_entry.id   4afd028c38f2bdc7669b813cf77e19ab
#
_cell.length_a   1.000
_cell.length_b   1.000
_cell.length_c   1.000
_cell.angle_alpha   90.00
_cell.angle_beta   90.00
_cell.angle_gamma   90.00
#
_symmetry.space_group_name_H-M   'P 1'
#
loop_
_entity.id
_entity.type
_entity.pdbx_description
1 polymer ?
#
loop_
_entity_poly.entity_id
_entity_poly.type
_entity_poly.pdbx_seq_one_letter_code
_entity_poly.pdbx_strand_id
1 'polypeptide(L)'
;MNKNFLIAGGVVLAIGLAVAIGVTLVDEPLDGNLPEGETTVNGDFLPEFASENDDNIARGLTAPTFSAPNQNSEIVTIEKNGNAKALIFLAHWCGYCQKEVPVVQQYVDLIGVPDGIDLIAVATSIDRARDNYPPHDWLANEGWTETQLYDLDKEIATAYGLNAFPYWVFLDKDLNVVARRTGNLPQDQVGQLLVALANQ
;
A
#
# COMPACT_ATOMS: atom_id res chain seq x y z
N MET A 1 -23.81 -10.47 -89.65
CA MET A 1 -22.40 -10.00 -89.54
C MET A 1 -22.20 -9.31 -88.20
N ASN A 2 -21.40 -9.97 -87.41
CA ASN A 2 -20.81 -9.64 -86.13
C ASN A 2 -20.63 -8.18 -85.78
N LYS A 3 -20.87 -7.87 -84.50
CA LYS A 3 -19.72 -7.49 -83.55
C LYS A 3 -20.29 -7.29 -82.15
N ASN A 4 -19.81 -8.16 -81.30
CA ASN A 4 -19.93 -8.08 -79.84
C ASN A 4 -19.27 -6.80 -79.32
N PHE A 5 -19.93 -6.14 -78.31
CA PHE A 5 -19.29 -5.16 -77.47
C PHE A 5 -19.58 -5.54 -76.00
N LEU A 6 -18.59 -6.10 -75.39
CA LEU A 6 -18.55 -6.38 -73.95
C LEU A 6 -18.35 -5.07 -73.19
N ILE A 7 -19.31 -4.70 -72.37
CA ILE A 7 -19.14 -3.64 -71.40
C ILE A 7 -18.73 -4.33 -70.08
N ALA A 8 -17.46 -4.19 -69.71
CA ALA A 8 -16.95 -4.61 -68.43
C ALA A 8 -17.37 -3.60 -67.34
N GLY A 9 -18.32 -4.01 -66.52
CA GLY A 9 -18.67 -3.27 -65.32
C GLY A 9 -17.62 -3.47 -64.22
N GLY A 10 -16.89 -2.41 -63.95
CA GLY A 10 -15.94 -2.40 -62.82
C GLY A 10 -16.69 -2.30 -61.48
N VAL A 11 -16.62 -3.35 -60.71
CA VAL A 11 -17.07 -3.32 -59.30
C VAL A 11 -15.93 -2.67 -58.50
N VAL A 12 -16.16 -1.46 -58.01
CA VAL A 12 -15.28 -0.83 -57.03
C VAL A 12 -15.64 -1.41 -55.67
N LEU A 13 -14.83 -2.32 -55.20
CA LEU A 13 -14.86 -2.81 -53.81
C LEU A 13 -14.21 -1.76 -52.91
N ALA A 14 -15.01 -0.96 -52.21
CA ALA A 14 -14.53 -0.11 -51.12
C ALA A 14 -14.22 -1.01 -49.92
N ILE A 15 -12.94 -1.33 -49.72
CA ILE A 15 -12.47 -1.97 -48.50
C ILE A 15 -12.42 -0.91 -47.41
N GLY A 16 -13.45 -0.88 -46.57
CA GLY A 16 -13.47 -0.11 -45.34
C GLY A 16 -12.49 -0.72 -44.33
N LEU A 17 -11.36 -0.05 -44.12
CA LEU A 17 -10.40 -0.39 -43.09
C LEU A 17 -11.03 -0.01 -41.73
N ALA A 18 -11.72 -0.93 -41.09
CA ALA A 18 -12.09 -0.78 -39.68
C ALA A 18 -10.83 -0.95 -38.85
N VAL A 19 -10.23 0.15 -38.42
CA VAL A 19 -9.21 0.13 -37.35
C VAL A 19 -9.94 -0.16 -36.07
N ALA A 20 -10.01 -1.43 -35.69
CA ALA A 20 -10.35 -1.82 -34.34
C ALA A 20 -9.19 -1.41 -33.45
N ILE A 21 -9.32 -0.30 -32.72
CA ILE A 21 -8.45 -0.01 -31.59
C ILE A 21 -8.83 -1.03 -30.52
N GLY A 22 -8.20 -2.19 -30.58
CA GLY A 22 -8.19 -3.13 -29.48
C GLY A 22 -7.44 -2.49 -28.31
N VAL A 23 -8.17 -1.95 -27.35
CA VAL A 23 -7.63 -1.75 -26.02
C VAL A 23 -7.43 -3.16 -25.47
N THR A 24 -6.26 -3.72 -25.70
CA THR A 24 -5.79 -4.85 -24.91
C THR A 24 -5.57 -4.28 -23.52
N LEU A 25 -6.50 -4.58 -22.62
CA LEU A 25 -6.17 -4.61 -21.20
C LEU A 25 -5.11 -5.71 -21.11
N VAL A 26 -3.85 -5.30 -21.18
CA VAL A 26 -2.75 -6.17 -20.82
C VAL A 26 -2.89 -6.26 -19.30
N ASP A 27 -3.51 -7.34 -18.80
CA ASP A 27 -3.17 -7.85 -17.49
C ASP A 27 -1.69 -8.22 -17.63
N GLU A 28 -0.81 -7.26 -17.38
CA GLU A 28 0.60 -7.57 -17.16
C GLU A 28 0.63 -8.49 -15.95
N PRO A 29 1.13 -9.72 -16.07
CA PRO A 29 1.36 -10.53 -14.90
C PRO A 29 2.29 -9.71 -14.01
N LEU A 30 1.87 -9.42 -12.78
CA LEU A 30 2.72 -8.80 -11.78
C LEU A 30 3.98 -9.66 -11.72
N ASP A 31 5.07 -9.19 -12.33
CA ASP A 31 6.25 -10.01 -12.65
C ASP A 31 7.12 -10.31 -11.43
N GLY A 32 6.58 -10.15 -10.23
CA GLY A 32 7.26 -10.42 -8.96
C GLY A 32 8.43 -9.50 -8.68
N ASN A 33 8.63 -8.45 -9.48
CA ASN A 33 9.63 -7.43 -9.21
C ASN A 33 9.13 -6.48 -8.13
N LEU A 34 10.02 -6.10 -7.23
CA LEU A 34 9.71 -5.03 -6.27
C LEU A 34 9.62 -3.69 -6.99
N PRO A 35 8.81 -2.75 -6.46
CA PRO A 35 8.82 -1.39 -6.96
C PRO A 35 10.22 -0.80 -6.95
N GLU A 36 10.53 0.00 -7.97
CA GLU A 36 11.78 0.77 -8.03
C GLU A 36 11.62 2.09 -7.28
N GLY A 37 12.69 2.52 -6.62
CA GLY A 37 12.72 3.80 -5.92
C GLY A 37 13.61 3.76 -4.69
N GLU A 38 13.97 4.93 -4.21
CA GLU A 38 14.76 5.08 -2.99
C GLU A 38 13.85 5.40 -1.82
N THR A 39 14.14 4.79 -0.68
CA THR A 39 13.56 5.17 0.60
C THR A 39 14.37 6.34 1.18
N THR A 40 13.70 7.32 1.74
CA THR A 40 14.36 8.39 2.48
C THR A 40 13.63 8.64 3.80
N VAL A 41 14.38 8.91 4.85
CA VAL A 41 13.85 9.24 6.18
C VAL A 41 14.44 10.57 6.64
N ASN A 42 13.60 11.46 7.16
CA ASN A 42 14.01 12.79 7.65
C ASN A 42 13.45 13.05 9.03
N GLY A 43 14.29 13.39 9.97
CA GLY A 43 13.94 13.67 11.36
C GLY A 43 14.60 12.72 12.36
N ASP A 44 14.28 12.90 13.63
CA ASP A 44 14.82 12.05 14.70
C ASP A 44 14.10 10.71 14.72
N PHE A 45 14.85 9.64 14.92
CA PHE A 45 14.32 8.29 15.04
C PHE A 45 13.55 8.11 16.34
N LEU A 46 12.43 7.41 16.27
CA LEU A 46 11.71 7.00 17.46
C LEU A 46 12.51 5.94 18.23
N PRO A 47 12.44 5.91 19.56
CA PRO A 47 13.05 4.83 20.34
C PRO A 47 12.45 3.48 19.94
N GLU A 48 13.25 2.42 20.00
CA GLU A 48 12.78 1.07 19.76
C GLU A 48 11.57 0.75 20.65
N PHE A 49 10.56 0.09 20.06
CA PHE A 49 9.37 -0.32 20.78
C PHE A 49 9.70 -1.53 21.66
N ALA A 50 9.75 -1.36 22.97
CA ALA A 50 10.04 -2.46 23.89
C ALA A 50 8.78 -3.22 24.32
N SER A 51 7.74 -2.48 24.72
CA SER A 51 6.44 -3.06 25.09
C SER A 51 5.35 -1.98 25.11
N GLU A 52 4.08 -2.37 25.14
CA GLU A 52 2.97 -1.41 25.30
C GLU A 52 3.03 -0.62 26.59
N ASN A 53 3.59 -1.19 27.65
CA ASN A 53 3.79 -0.51 28.92
C ASN A 53 4.87 0.56 28.85
N ASP A 54 5.87 0.37 27.96
CA ASP A 54 6.99 1.29 27.76
C ASP A 54 6.72 2.29 26.61
N ASP A 55 5.58 2.20 25.95
CA ASP A 55 5.23 3.08 24.82
C ASP A 55 5.13 4.57 25.23
N ASN A 56 5.03 4.85 26.51
CA ASN A 56 5.05 6.22 27.02
C ASN A 56 6.30 7.02 26.63
N ILE A 57 7.45 6.36 26.36
CA ILE A 57 8.68 7.05 25.95
C ILE A 57 8.60 7.66 24.54
N ALA A 58 7.78 7.11 23.65
CA ALA A 58 7.59 7.66 22.32
C ALA A 58 6.37 8.58 22.20
N ARG A 59 5.41 8.46 23.11
CA ARG A 59 4.17 9.25 23.06
C ARG A 59 4.46 10.74 23.10
N GLY A 60 3.91 11.47 22.11
CA GLY A 60 4.10 12.90 21.93
C GLY A 60 5.42 13.29 21.25
N LEU A 61 6.33 12.33 20.98
CA LEU A 61 7.47 12.61 20.10
C LEU A 61 6.97 12.78 18.67
N THR A 62 7.58 13.69 17.93
CA THR A 62 7.31 13.84 16.50
C THR A 62 8.03 12.71 15.76
N ALA A 63 7.27 11.93 15.00
CA ALA A 63 7.82 10.86 14.15
C ALA A 63 8.56 11.47 12.94
N PRO A 64 9.62 10.80 12.43
CA PRO A 64 10.26 11.23 11.20
C PRO A 64 9.30 11.17 10.02
N THR A 65 9.48 12.08 9.05
CA THR A 65 8.86 11.97 7.74
C THR A 65 9.64 10.97 6.88
N PHE A 66 8.98 10.39 5.90
CA PHE A 66 9.68 9.50 4.97
C PHE A 66 9.06 9.53 3.58
N SER A 67 9.85 9.12 2.58
CA SER A 67 9.37 8.85 1.23
C SER A 67 9.73 7.42 0.85
N ALA A 68 8.83 6.75 0.16
CA ALA A 68 9.01 5.38 -0.29
C ALA A 68 8.22 5.12 -1.57
N PRO A 69 8.62 4.18 -2.42
CA PRO A 69 7.85 3.79 -3.58
C PRO A 69 6.55 3.06 -3.17
N ASN A 70 5.48 3.29 -3.92
CA ASN A 70 4.28 2.48 -3.89
C ASN A 70 4.40 1.29 -4.89
N GLN A 71 3.35 0.49 -5.04
CA GLN A 71 3.33 -0.66 -5.95
C GLN A 71 3.55 -0.29 -7.44
N ASN A 72 3.37 0.96 -7.82
CA ASN A 72 3.57 1.47 -9.19
C ASN A 72 4.93 2.16 -9.36
N SER A 73 5.84 2.03 -8.41
CA SER A 73 7.12 2.75 -8.36
C SER A 73 7.00 4.28 -8.28
N GLU A 74 5.84 4.78 -7.85
CA GLU A 74 5.66 6.20 -7.58
C GLU A 74 6.14 6.51 -6.16
N ILE A 75 6.97 7.54 -6.02
CA ILE A 75 7.44 7.97 -4.69
C ILE A 75 6.33 8.74 -3.98
N VAL A 76 5.93 8.21 -2.85
CA VAL A 76 4.94 8.83 -1.95
C VAL A 76 5.64 9.30 -0.69
N THR A 77 5.39 10.55 -0.31
CA THR A 77 5.94 11.14 0.92
C THR A 77 4.89 11.15 2.02
N ILE A 78 5.27 10.61 3.17
CA ILE A 78 4.47 10.66 4.39
C ILE A 78 4.96 11.82 5.25
N GLU A 79 4.15 12.87 5.26
CA GLU A 79 4.40 14.13 5.93
C GLU A 79 3.08 14.73 6.45
N LYS A 80 3.14 15.91 7.06
CA LYS A 80 1.93 16.63 7.50
C LYS A 80 1.11 17.07 6.29
N ASN A 81 -0.11 16.57 6.19
CA ASN A 81 -1.08 16.93 5.14
C ASN A 81 -2.48 17.28 5.70
N GLY A 82 -2.58 17.42 7.01
CA GLY A 82 -3.84 17.67 7.73
C GLY A 82 -4.57 16.41 8.20
N ASN A 83 -4.16 15.22 7.75
CA ASN A 83 -4.68 13.94 8.19
C ASN A 83 -3.77 13.30 9.24
N ALA A 84 -4.36 12.61 10.20
CA ALA A 84 -3.65 11.68 11.08
C ALA A 84 -3.19 10.45 10.28
N LYS A 85 -2.21 9.70 10.79
CA LYS A 85 -1.67 8.52 10.11
C LYS A 85 -1.81 7.28 10.96
N ALA A 86 -2.38 6.22 10.38
CA ALA A 86 -2.35 4.87 10.92
C ALA A 86 -1.41 4.04 10.04
N LEU A 87 -0.18 3.84 10.49
CA LEU A 87 0.83 3.06 9.78
C LEU A 87 0.82 1.63 10.31
N ILE A 88 0.74 0.65 9.42
CA ILE A 88 0.92 -0.77 9.76
C ILE A 88 2.15 -1.30 9.03
N PHE A 89 3.18 -1.69 9.78
CA PHE A 89 4.38 -2.32 9.25
C PHE A 89 4.17 -3.83 9.16
N LEU A 90 4.41 -4.37 7.97
CA LEU A 90 4.09 -5.74 7.61
C LEU A 90 5.30 -6.43 6.96
N ALA A 91 5.49 -7.71 7.29
CA ALA A 91 6.36 -8.59 6.54
C ALA A 91 5.50 -9.68 5.87
N HIS A 92 5.57 -9.83 4.55
CA HIS A 92 4.73 -10.74 3.76
C HIS A 92 4.79 -12.21 4.22
N TRP A 93 5.94 -12.61 4.78
CA TRP A 93 6.18 -13.95 5.29
C TRP A 93 5.77 -14.14 6.76
N CYS A 94 5.34 -13.09 7.45
CA CYS A 94 4.97 -13.17 8.86
C CYS A 94 3.55 -13.70 9.03
N GLY A 95 3.39 -14.86 9.65
CA GLY A 95 2.07 -15.48 9.86
C GLY A 95 1.08 -14.68 10.71
N TYR A 96 1.57 -13.74 11.55
CA TYR A 96 0.70 -12.80 12.26
C TYR A 96 0.23 -11.67 11.33
N CYS A 97 1.07 -11.17 10.42
CA CYS A 97 0.68 -10.19 9.41
C CYS A 97 -0.39 -10.76 8.47
N GLN A 98 -0.24 -12.03 8.06
CA GLN A 98 -1.20 -12.74 7.21
C GLN A 98 -2.59 -12.91 7.88
N LYS A 99 -2.65 -12.86 9.21
CA LYS A 99 -3.91 -12.84 9.96
C LYS A 99 -4.45 -11.43 10.17
N GLU A 100 -3.57 -10.45 10.27
CA GLU A 100 -3.93 -9.04 10.53
C GLU A 100 -4.57 -8.39 9.32
N VAL A 101 -3.94 -8.52 8.14
CA VAL A 101 -4.38 -7.85 6.91
C VAL A 101 -5.85 -8.11 6.58
N PRO A 102 -6.35 -9.36 6.53
CA PRO A 102 -7.78 -9.59 6.25
C PRO A 102 -8.72 -9.05 7.33
N VAL A 103 -8.29 -8.97 8.60
CA VAL A 103 -9.10 -8.38 9.68
C VAL A 103 -9.24 -6.87 9.50
N VAL A 104 -8.12 -6.20 9.14
CA VAL A 104 -8.11 -4.76 8.86
C VAL A 104 -8.93 -4.46 7.61
N GLN A 105 -8.72 -5.23 6.53
CA GLN A 105 -9.47 -5.05 5.29
C GLN A 105 -10.96 -5.25 5.49
N GLN A 106 -11.37 -6.28 6.25
CA GLN A 106 -12.79 -6.47 6.57
C GLN A 106 -13.38 -5.27 7.32
N TYR A 107 -12.62 -4.63 8.21
CA TYR A 107 -13.07 -3.39 8.86
C TYR A 107 -13.25 -2.28 7.83
N VAL A 108 -12.28 -2.09 6.94
CA VAL A 108 -12.34 -1.09 5.86
C VAL A 108 -13.55 -1.31 4.95
N ASP A 109 -13.80 -2.55 4.54
CA ASP A 109 -14.93 -2.91 3.67
C ASP A 109 -16.30 -2.66 4.31
N LEU A 110 -16.41 -2.90 5.61
CA LEU A 110 -17.69 -2.79 6.33
C LEU A 110 -17.99 -1.38 6.85
N ILE A 111 -16.96 -0.67 7.26
CA ILE A 111 -17.10 0.59 8.00
C ILE A 111 -16.48 1.76 7.25
N GLY A 112 -15.35 1.52 6.52
CA GLY A 112 -14.49 2.52 5.92
C GLY A 112 -13.44 3.05 6.90
N VAL A 113 -12.43 3.71 6.35
CA VAL A 113 -11.46 4.48 7.14
C VAL A 113 -12.11 5.80 7.56
N PRO A 114 -12.08 6.19 8.84
CA PRO A 114 -12.64 7.46 9.28
C PRO A 114 -12.03 8.66 8.54
N ASP A 115 -12.83 9.68 8.28
CA ASP A 115 -12.37 10.93 7.65
C ASP A 115 -11.19 11.54 8.44
N GLY A 116 -10.22 12.07 7.72
CA GLY A 116 -9.03 12.69 8.30
C GLY A 116 -7.95 11.71 8.75
N ILE A 117 -8.03 10.44 8.33
CA ILE A 117 -7.00 9.41 8.57
C ILE A 117 -6.48 8.88 7.24
N ASP A 118 -5.16 8.77 7.14
CA ASP A 118 -4.50 7.98 6.12
C ASP A 118 -4.10 6.63 6.73
N LEU A 119 -4.72 5.54 6.27
CA LEU A 119 -4.35 4.18 6.63
C LEU A 119 -3.35 3.65 5.60
N ILE A 120 -2.16 3.25 6.07
CA ILE A 120 -1.03 2.97 5.20
C ILE A 120 -0.35 1.67 5.64
N ALA A 121 -0.22 0.73 4.72
CA ALA A 121 0.62 -0.45 4.89
C ALA A 121 2.06 -0.12 4.47
N VAL A 122 3.03 -0.44 5.31
CA VAL A 122 4.47 -0.34 5.01
C VAL A 122 5.04 -1.75 4.96
N ALA A 123 5.24 -2.26 3.74
CA ALA A 123 5.87 -3.56 3.53
C ALA A 123 7.37 -3.44 3.75
N THR A 124 7.90 -4.15 4.73
CA THR A 124 9.33 -4.11 5.10
C THR A 124 9.88 -5.50 5.35
N SER A 125 11.17 -5.62 5.58
CA SER A 125 11.85 -6.91 5.77
C SER A 125 11.55 -7.92 4.66
N ILE A 126 11.53 -7.44 3.43
CA ILE A 126 11.16 -8.19 2.24
C ILE A 126 12.23 -9.25 1.95
N ASP A 127 11.79 -10.48 1.73
CA ASP A 127 12.67 -11.63 1.46
C ASP A 127 12.10 -12.48 0.32
N ARG A 128 12.80 -12.49 -0.83
CA ARG A 128 12.39 -13.23 -2.04
C ARG A 128 12.30 -14.75 -1.85
N ALA A 129 12.97 -15.29 -0.84
CA ALA A 129 12.98 -16.73 -0.57
C ALA A 129 11.81 -17.18 0.33
N ARG A 130 10.98 -16.26 0.79
CA ARG A 130 9.89 -16.54 1.72
C ARG A 130 8.54 -16.52 1.00
N ASP A 131 7.56 -17.17 1.64
CA ASP A 131 6.18 -17.23 1.15
C ASP A 131 5.56 -15.84 0.98
N ASN A 132 4.57 -15.74 0.09
CA ASN A 132 3.83 -14.50 -0.22
C ASN A 132 4.70 -13.36 -0.78
N TYR A 133 5.80 -13.72 -1.45
CA TYR A 133 6.57 -12.76 -2.25
C TYR A 133 5.98 -12.67 -3.66
N PRO A 134 5.87 -11.50 -4.25
CA PRO A 134 6.16 -10.17 -3.68
C PRO A 134 5.04 -9.64 -2.77
N PRO A 135 5.34 -8.67 -1.88
CA PRO A 135 4.35 -8.13 -0.95
C PRO A 135 3.09 -7.56 -1.60
N HIS A 136 3.19 -6.94 -2.78
CA HIS A 136 2.02 -6.36 -3.46
C HIS A 136 1.03 -7.43 -3.94
N ASP A 137 1.52 -8.58 -4.44
CA ASP A 137 0.65 -9.68 -4.83
C ASP A 137 -0.08 -10.26 -3.62
N TRP A 138 0.65 -10.41 -2.51
CA TRP A 138 0.03 -10.86 -1.27
C TRP A 138 -1.04 -9.90 -0.78
N LEU A 139 -0.74 -8.60 -0.68
CA LEU A 139 -1.71 -7.60 -0.24
C LEU A 139 -2.92 -7.53 -1.19
N ALA A 140 -2.71 -7.62 -2.50
CA ALA A 140 -3.78 -7.67 -3.49
C ALA A 140 -4.66 -8.94 -3.32
N ASN A 141 -4.06 -10.10 -3.05
CA ASN A 141 -4.77 -11.34 -2.81
C ASN A 141 -5.61 -11.30 -1.51
N GLU A 142 -5.16 -10.54 -0.50
CA GLU A 142 -5.93 -10.28 0.72
C GLU A 142 -6.98 -9.16 0.53
N GLY A 143 -7.07 -8.58 -0.66
CA GLY A 143 -8.02 -7.52 -1.01
C GLY A 143 -7.65 -6.13 -0.47
N TRP A 144 -6.40 -5.88 -0.07
CA TRP A 144 -5.97 -4.60 0.49
C TRP A 144 -6.22 -3.45 -0.49
N THR A 145 -6.98 -2.44 -0.06
CA THR A 145 -7.40 -1.31 -0.89
C THR A 145 -6.72 0.01 -0.54
N GLU A 146 -6.09 0.08 0.63
CA GLU A 146 -5.47 1.29 1.12
C GLU A 146 -4.04 1.47 0.58
N THR A 147 -3.44 2.63 0.86
CA THR A 147 -2.06 2.92 0.43
C THR A 147 -1.10 1.84 0.91
N GLN A 148 -0.22 1.37 0.01
CA GLN A 148 0.87 0.47 0.34
C GLN A 148 2.20 1.05 -0.13
N LEU A 149 3.18 1.05 0.77
CA LEU A 149 4.52 1.57 0.56
C LEU A 149 5.56 0.50 0.84
N TYR A 150 6.74 0.64 0.25
CA TYR A 150 7.80 -0.36 0.30
C TYR A 150 9.06 0.20 0.94
N ASP A 151 9.37 -0.29 2.11
CA ASP A 151 10.59 -0.02 2.86
C ASP A 151 11.65 -1.06 2.45
N LEU A 152 12.30 -0.79 1.31
CA LEU A 152 13.17 -1.75 0.60
C LEU A 152 14.45 -2.07 1.37
N ASP A 153 14.94 -1.15 2.16
CA ASP A 153 16.20 -1.19 2.90
C ASP A 153 16.03 -1.23 4.43
N LYS A 154 14.79 -1.23 4.92
CA LYS A 154 14.41 -1.22 6.34
C LYS A 154 14.72 0.09 7.08
N GLU A 155 14.97 1.17 6.37
CA GLU A 155 15.26 2.46 7.00
C GLU A 155 14.04 3.01 7.73
N ILE A 156 12.84 2.92 7.12
CA ILE A 156 11.60 3.39 7.76
C ILE A 156 11.31 2.55 9.00
N ALA A 157 11.37 1.23 8.90
CA ALA A 157 11.13 0.33 10.03
C ALA A 157 12.06 0.64 11.20
N THR A 158 13.34 0.87 10.91
CA THR A 158 14.35 1.24 11.90
C THR A 158 14.04 2.59 12.54
N ALA A 159 13.72 3.59 11.73
CA ALA A 159 13.42 4.94 12.19
C ALA A 159 12.15 5.02 13.06
N TYR A 160 11.21 4.12 12.83
CA TYR A 160 9.98 4.02 13.62
C TYR A 160 10.08 3.08 14.82
N GLY A 161 11.27 2.49 15.05
CA GLY A 161 11.56 1.65 16.21
C GLY A 161 10.89 0.29 16.18
N LEU A 162 10.68 -0.29 14.99
CA LEU A 162 10.07 -1.61 14.81
C LEU A 162 10.93 -2.70 15.42
N ASN A 163 10.34 -3.60 16.23
CA ASN A 163 11.01 -4.79 16.78
C ASN A 163 10.21 -6.09 16.59
N ALA A 164 8.90 -6.02 16.27
CA ALA A 164 8.05 -7.18 16.08
C ALA A 164 6.93 -6.88 15.07
N PHE A 165 6.36 -7.92 14.45
CA PHE A 165 5.30 -7.83 13.45
C PHE A 165 3.97 -8.46 13.89
N PRO A 166 2.82 -7.97 13.38
CA PRO A 166 2.65 -6.65 12.74
C PRO A 166 2.95 -5.53 13.74
N TYR A 167 3.33 -4.36 13.24
CA TYR A 167 3.63 -3.21 14.08
C TYR A 167 2.82 -2.00 13.64
N TRP A 168 2.06 -1.43 14.56
CA TRP A 168 1.24 -0.27 14.36
C TRP A 168 1.83 0.98 14.98
N VAL A 169 1.79 2.09 14.23
CA VAL A 169 2.11 3.42 14.73
C VAL A 169 0.98 4.36 14.37
N PHE A 170 0.37 4.97 15.38
CA PHE A 170 -0.70 5.95 15.24
C PHE A 170 -0.13 7.34 15.52
N LEU A 171 -0.27 8.23 14.52
CA LEU A 171 0.26 9.59 14.57
C LEU A 171 -0.89 10.57 14.42
N ASP A 172 -0.89 11.65 15.21
CA ASP A 172 -1.80 12.76 15.00
C ASP A 172 -1.49 13.53 13.69
N LYS A 173 -2.28 14.53 13.37
CA LYS A 173 -2.09 15.37 12.17
C LYS A 173 -0.78 16.16 12.16
N ASP A 174 -0.14 16.30 13.32
CA ASP A 174 1.17 16.94 13.48
C ASP A 174 2.33 15.93 13.49
N LEU A 175 2.04 14.65 13.21
CA LEU A 175 2.95 13.50 13.24
C LEU A 175 3.48 13.17 14.63
N ASN A 176 2.83 13.60 15.70
CA ASN A 176 3.22 13.16 17.02
C ASN A 176 2.65 11.76 17.31
N VAL A 177 3.45 10.92 17.94
CA VAL A 177 3.04 9.55 18.29
C VAL A 177 1.90 9.60 19.32
N VAL A 178 0.75 9.06 18.94
CA VAL A 178 -0.41 8.86 19.82
C VAL A 178 -0.32 7.51 20.52
N ALA A 179 0.00 6.47 19.76
CA ALA A 179 0.16 5.11 20.27
C ALA A 179 0.99 4.24 19.32
N ARG A 180 1.57 3.17 19.86
CA ARG A 180 2.21 2.10 19.11
C ARG A 180 1.73 0.75 19.63
N ARG A 181 1.62 -0.26 18.75
CA ARG A 181 1.17 -1.62 19.10
C ARG A 181 1.93 -2.66 18.29
N THR A 182 2.06 -3.86 18.83
CA THR A 182 2.56 -5.03 18.11
C THR A 182 1.59 -6.20 18.25
N GLY A 183 1.66 -7.13 17.31
CA GLY A 183 0.78 -8.31 17.28
C GLY A 183 -0.59 -7.99 16.69
N ASN A 184 -1.42 -9.03 16.58
CA ASN A 184 -2.75 -8.92 15.98
C ASN A 184 -3.70 -8.09 16.84
N LEU A 185 -4.44 -7.21 16.19
CA LEU A 185 -5.53 -6.45 16.81
C LEU A 185 -6.87 -7.06 16.40
N PRO A 186 -7.78 -7.33 17.36
CA PRO A 186 -9.17 -7.64 17.02
C PRO A 186 -9.81 -6.51 16.22
N GLN A 187 -10.75 -6.84 15.32
CA GLN A 187 -11.38 -5.87 14.43
C GLN A 187 -12.02 -4.68 15.17
N ASP A 188 -12.67 -4.92 16.31
CA ASP A 188 -13.25 -3.87 17.15
C ASP A 188 -12.18 -2.95 17.74
N GLN A 189 -11.00 -3.48 18.05
CA GLN A 189 -9.87 -2.69 18.55
C GLN A 189 -9.24 -1.84 17.45
N VAL A 190 -9.12 -2.36 16.23
CA VAL A 190 -8.71 -1.57 15.05
C VAL A 190 -9.66 -0.37 14.90
N GLY A 191 -10.96 -0.61 14.90
CA GLY A 191 -11.95 0.46 14.79
C GLY A 191 -11.86 1.48 15.91
N GLN A 192 -11.73 1.04 17.17
CA GLN A 192 -11.59 1.94 18.33
C GLN A 192 -10.36 2.83 18.22
N LEU A 193 -9.21 2.28 17.78
CA LEU A 193 -7.97 3.04 17.61
C LEU A 193 -8.09 4.06 16.50
N LEU A 194 -8.65 3.69 15.33
CA LEU A 194 -8.86 4.62 14.21
C LEU A 194 -9.83 5.74 14.59
N VAL A 195 -10.95 5.43 15.23
CA VAL A 195 -11.91 6.46 15.71
C VAL A 195 -11.28 7.36 16.77
N ALA A 196 -10.52 6.80 17.71
CA ALA A 196 -9.82 7.60 18.71
C ALA A 196 -8.77 8.52 18.09
N LEU A 197 -8.09 8.07 17.02
CA LEU A 197 -7.12 8.84 16.27
C LEU A 197 -7.77 10.01 15.51
N ALA A 198 -8.93 9.80 14.89
CA ALA A 198 -9.68 10.83 14.17
C ALA A 198 -10.14 11.99 15.07
N ASN A 199 -10.18 11.80 16.38
CA ASN A 199 -10.60 12.81 17.36
C ASN A 199 -9.42 13.55 18.04
N GLN A 200 -8.18 13.45 17.50
CA GLN A 200 -6.97 14.10 18.05
C GLN A 200 -6.73 15.53 17.56
#